data_2234ea16c5f7d597371737022b7012a6
#
_entry.id   2234ea16c5f7d597371737022b7012a6
#
_cell.length_a   1.000
_cell.length_b   1.000
_cell.length_c   1.000
_cell.angle_alpha   90.00
_cell.angle_beta   90.00
_cell.angle_gamma   90.00
#
_symmetry.space_group_name_H-M   'P 1'
#
loop_
_entity.id
_entity.type
_entity.pdbx_description
1 polymer ?
#
loop_
_entity_poly.entity_id
_entity_poly.type
_entity_poly.pdbx_seq_one_letter_code
_entity_poly.pdbx_strand_id
1 'polypeptide(L)'
;MGGSFAIEAQIGPALVWGEAEHFYGRVHVDSHEEGDGHDGHEDHDSDGHAAVHDHGHGDGSPYRRTDVKGYLQARYQPNDRFEVSLTWWPYYVTGNQGDDVVGLKNEVGVQAIWALGDGDVNFALGDGLETIVDGLFVSVENRTGWESEGTYLGNYTDPWLGLGFNIDLLNITLSAGPRFYSPGSYSGLPFRTDWGGEIELEYPLAESVVVFAHWKPIYSSQGGDGWGTGWQHHIGTGISLSF
;
A
#
# COMPACT_ATOMS: atom_id res chain seq x y z
N MET A 1 33.17 -10.40 -10.26
CA MET A 1 32.27 -9.42 -9.67
C MET A 1 31.21 -10.22 -8.93
N GLY A 2 31.24 -10.26 -7.61
CA GLY A 2 30.23 -10.95 -6.79
C GLY A 2 29.18 -9.92 -6.41
N GLY A 3 27.90 -10.20 -6.67
CA GLY A 3 26.83 -9.35 -6.16
C GLY A 3 26.70 -9.46 -4.64
N SER A 4 26.13 -8.45 -3.99
CA SER A 4 25.80 -8.42 -2.56
C SER A 4 24.41 -8.99 -2.32
N PHE A 5 24.21 -9.62 -1.18
CA PHE A 5 22.92 -10.15 -0.74
C PHE A 5 22.66 -9.73 0.71
N ALA A 6 21.45 -9.30 1.01
CA ALA A 6 21.04 -8.93 2.36
C ALA A 6 19.63 -9.43 2.67
N ILE A 7 19.33 -9.61 3.94
CA ILE A 7 17.99 -9.83 4.48
C ILE A 7 17.68 -8.70 5.43
N GLU A 8 16.50 -8.12 5.28
CA GLU A 8 16.01 -7.03 6.09
C GLU A 8 14.68 -7.40 6.73
N ALA A 9 14.49 -6.99 7.98
CA ALA A 9 13.23 -7.13 8.70
C ALA A 9 12.83 -5.79 9.32
N GLN A 10 11.60 -5.37 9.12
CA GLN A 10 11.05 -4.14 9.69
C GLN A 10 9.78 -4.44 10.50
N ILE A 11 9.51 -3.58 11.49
CA ILE A 11 8.25 -3.56 12.22
C ILE A 11 7.93 -2.14 12.65
N GLY A 12 6.66 -1.75 12.53
CA GLY A 12 6.21 -0.44 12.98
C GLY A 12 4.73 -0.19 12.80
N PRO A 13 4.20 0.83 13.49
CA PRO A 13 2.84 1.30 13.28
C PRO A 13 2.73 2.15 12.01
N ALA A 14 1.54 2.13 11.43
CA ALA A 14 1.18 3.00 10.33
C ALA A 14 -0.22 3.58 10.52
N LEU A 15 -0.40 4.83 10.15
CA LEU A 15 -1.68 5.52 10.08
C LEU A 15 -2.06 5.69 8.60
N VAL A 16 -3.27 5.24 8.26
CA VAL A 16 -3.84 5.38 6.92
C VAL A 16 -5.11 6.20 7.02
N TRP A 17 -5.24 7.26 6.20
CA TRP A 17 -6.43 8.10 6.16
C TRP A 17 -6.61 8.72 4.78
N GLY A 18 -7.80 9.21 4.48
CA GLY A 18 -8.07 9.94 3.24
C GLY A 18 -9.53 10.02 2.89
N GLU A 19 -9.79 10.52 1.70
CA GLU A 19 -11.12 10.64 1.11
C GLU A 19 -11.56 9.31 0.49
N ALA A 20 -10.59 8.46 0.17
CA ALA A 20 -10.85 7.19 -0.50
C ALA A 20 -9.89 6.11 -0.04
N GLU A 21 -10.36 4.89 0.06
CA GLU A 21 -9.52 3.73 0.25
C GLU A 21 -9.07 3.20 -1.11
N HIS A 22 -7.77 3.32 -1.39
CA HIS A 22 -7.18 2.93 -2.67
C HIS A 22 -6.70 1.50 -2.71
N PHE A 23 -6.63 0.86 -1.55
CA PHE A 23 -5.95 -0.39 -1.42
C PHE A 23 -6.73 -1.35 -0.54
N TYR A 24 -7.24 -2.42 -1.13
CA TYR A 24 -7.93 -3.50 -0.43
C TYR A 24 -9.16 -3.07 0.41
N GLY A 25 -9.82 -1.99 0.02
CA GLY A 25 -11.11 -1.64 0.59
C GLY A 25 -12.12 -2.74 0.30
N ARG A 26 -12.81 -3.23 1.32
CA ARG A 26 -14.01 -4.02 1.09
C ARG A 26 -15.10 -3.09 0.58
N VAL A 27 -15.64 -3.39 -0.57
CA VAL A 27 -16.99 -2.94 -0.90
C VAL A 27 -17.93 -3.80 -0.06
N HIS A 28 -18.77 -3.16 0.74
CA HIS A 28 -19.88 -3.85 1.36
C HIS A 28 -20.80 -4.32 0.23
N VAL A 29 -20.62 -5.56 -0.18
CA VAL A 29 -21.61 -6.21 -1.03
C VAL A 29 -22.75 -6.55 -0.09
N ASP A 30 -23.80 -5.73 -0.08
CA ASP A 30 -25.08 -6.18 0.43
C ASP A 30 -25.41 -7.46 -0.33
N SER A 31 -25.16 -8.59 0.30
CA SER A 31 -25.75 -9.83 -0.12
C SER A 31 -27.25 -9.65 0.09
N HIS A 32 -27.93 -9.19 -0.95
CA HIS A 32 -29.34 -9.45 -1.04
C HIS A 32 -29.46 -10.98 -1.02
N GLU A 33 -29.68 -11.54 0.15
CA GLU A 33 -30.33 -12.83 0.25
C GLU A 33 -31.60 -12.67 -0.56
N GLU A 34 -31.60 -13.24 -1.75
CA GLU A 34 -32.85 -13.55 -2.44
C GLU A 34 -33.63 -14.46 -1.50
N GLY A 35 -34.44 -13.84 -0.67
CA GLY A 35 -35.44 -14.53 0.13
C GLY A 35 -36.39 -15.20 -0.84
N ASP A 36 -36.24 -16.51 -0.93
CA ASP A 36 -37.18 -17.39 -1.61
C ASP A 36 -38.60 -17.08 -1.14
N GLY A 37 -39.43 -16.95 -2.15
CA GLY A 37 -40.84 -16.77 -2.21
C GLY A 37 -41.70 -17.08 -1.02
N HIS A 38 -42.58 -16.16 -0.74
CA HIS A 38 -43.93 -16.51 -0.25
C HIS A 38 -44.94 -15.81 -1.15
N ASP A 39 -45.60 -16.66 -1.93
CA ASP A 39 -46.90 -16.41 -2.52
C ASP A 39 -47.89 -15.95 -1.46
N GLY A 40 -48.50 -14.82 -1.64
CA GLY A 40 -49.60 -14.34 -0.81
C GLY A 40 -50.23 -13.10 -1.44
N HIS A 41 -51.28 -13.35 -2.23
CA HIS A 41 -52.21 -12.34 -2.70
C HIS A 41 -52.66 -11.42 -1.59
N GLU A 42 -52.70 -10.08 -1.85
CA GLU A 42 -53.94 -9.30 -1.67
C GLU A 42 -53.73 -7.88 -2.22
N ASP A 43 -54.68 -7.51 -3.09
CA ASP A 43 -54.86 -6.19 -3.68
C ASP A 43 -55.05 -5.08 -2.63
N HIS A 44 -54.24 -4.03 -2.66
CA HIS A 44 -54.64 -2.71 -2.21
C HIS A 44 -53.94 -1.64 -3.01
N ASP A 45 -54.74 -0.96 -3.84
CA ASP A 45 -54.46 0.34 -4.41
C ASP A 45 -54.14 1.35 -3.31
N SER A 46 -52.98 2.01 -3.37
CA SER A 46 -52.82 3.40 -2.93
C SER A 46 -51.48 3.99 -3.34
N ASP A 47 -51.61 4.99 -4.16
CA ASP A 47 -50.79 6.20 -4.30
C ASP A 47 -49.28 6.16 -4.09
N GLY A 48 -48.60 6.40 -5.22
CA GLY A 48 -47.20 6.60 -5.41
C GLY A 48 -46.47 7.47 -4.38
N HIS A 49 -45.61 6.89 -3.65
CA HIS A 49 -44.35 7.51 -3.28
C HIS A 49 -43.28 6.54 -3.69
N ALA A 50 -42.62 6.84 -4.81
CA ALA A 50 -41.31 6.25 -5.10
C ALA A 50 -40.43 6.60 -3.89
N ALA A 51 -40.33 5.65 -2.96
CA ALA A 51 -39.23 5.66 -2.00
C ALA A 51 -37.95 5.56 -2.84
N VAL A 52 -37.34 6.70 -3.06
CA VAL A 52 -35.94 6.76 -3.42
C VAL A 52 -35.26 6.05 -2.27
N HIS A 53 -34.87 4.81 -2.48
CA HIS A 53 -33.88 4.18 -1.63
C HIS A 53 -32.65 5.04 -1.78
N ASP A 54 -32.51 5.96 -0.86
CA ASP A 54 -31.28 6.65 -0.57
C ASP A 54 -30.34 5.54 -0.09
N HIS A 55 -29.67 4.93 -1.06
CA HIS A 55 -28.50 4.12 -0.78
C HIS A 55 -27.53 5.11 -0.15
N GLY A 56 -27.42 5.05 1.17
CA GLY A 56 -26.65 5.94 1.97
C GLY A 56 -25.29 6.08 1.34
N HIS A 57 -25.14 7.15 0.56
CA HIS A 57 -23.85 7.66 0.17
C HIS A 57 -23.15 7.88 1.50
N GLY A 58 -22.15 7.03 1.80
CA GLY A 58 -21.33 7.25 2.97
C GLY A 58 -21.01 8.73 2.98
N ASP A 59 -21.28 9.39 4.05
CA ASP A 59 -21.32 10.84 4.25
C ASP A 59 -19.99 11.54 3.97
N GLY A 60 -19.20 11.11 3.00
CA GLY A 60 -17.95 11.73 2.58
C GLY A 60 -16.94 11.96 3.73
N SER A 61 -17.19 11.37 4.88
CA SER A 61 -16.30 11.46 6.03
C SER A 61 -14.98 10.77 5.70
N PRO A 62 -13.85 11.46 5.87
CA PRO A 62 -12.56 10.86 5.63
C PRO A 62 -12.37 9.62 6.51
N TYR A 63 -12.02 8.49 5.91
CA TYR A 63 -11.73 7.29 6.68
C TYR A 63 -10.36 7.39 7.38
N ARG A 64 -10.24 6.65 8.46
CA ARG A 64 -9.00 6.56 9.23
C ARG A 64 -8.85 5.18 9.85
N ARG A 65 -7.69 4.58 9.67
CA ARG A 65 -7.34 3.30 10.32
C ARG A 65 -5.89 3.31 10.80
N THR A 66 -5.59 2.41 11.71
CA THR A 66 -4.23 2.15 12.19
C THR A 66 -3.84 0.72 11.81
N ASP A 67 -2.65 0.56 11.28
CA ASP A 67 -2.07 -0.74 10.94
C ASP A 67 -0.83 -0.97 11.80
N VAL A 68 -0.55 -2.23 12.13
CA VAL A 68 0.78 -2.66 12.58
C VAL A 68 1.39 -3.46 11.45
N LYS A 69 2.47 -2.96 10.89
CA LYS A 69 3.12 -3.55 9.71
C LYS A 69 4.40 -4.24 10.07
N GLY A 70 4.57 -5.43 9.50
CA GLY A 70 5.83 -6.12 9.40
C GLY A 70 6.33 -6.10 7.95
N TYR A 71 7.59 -6.41 7.78
CA TYR A 71 8.26 -6.44 6.49
C TYR A 71 9.44 -7.40 6.59
N LEU A 72 9.55 -8.31 5.65
CA LEU A 72 10.69 -9.18 5.50
C LEU A 72 11.11 -9.15 4.03
N GLN A 73 12.33 -8.70 3.76
CA GLN A 73 12.84 -8.55 2.41
C GLN A 73 14.13 -9.32 2.22
N ALA A 74 14.25 -9.96 1.07
CA ALA A 74 15.50 -10.47 0.53
C ALA A 74 15.93 -9.57 -0.63
N ARG A 75 17.14 -9.05 -0.58
CA ARG A 75 17.69 -8.10 -1.54
C ARG A 75 18.92 -8.67 -2.22
N TYR A 76 19.03 -8.45 -3.51
CA TYR A 76 20.18 -8.82 -4.29
C TYR A 76 20.63 -7.66 -5.18
N GLN A 77 21.87 -7.28 -5.05
CA GLN A 77 22.51 -6.22 -5.80
C GLN A 77 23.64 -6.80 -6.67
N PRO A 78 23.39 -7.05 -7.96
CA PRO A 78 24.43 -7.59 -8.85
C PRO A 78 25.54 -6.58 -9.18
N ASN A 79 25.29 -5.31 -9.04
CA ASN A 79 26.25 -4.20 -9.22
C ASN A 79 25.75 -2.94 -8.51
N ASP A 80 26.60 -1.92 -8.41
CA ASP A 80 26.36 -0.68 -7.66
C ASP A 80 25.16 0.14 -8.15
N ARG A 81 24.57 -0.20 -9.29
CA ARG A 81 23.47 0.55 -9.91
C ARG A 81 22.14 -0.17 -9.96
N PHE A 82 22.13 -1.46 -9.67
CA PHE A 82 20.95 -2.26 -9.86
C PHE A 82 20.68 -3.15 -8.65
N GLU A 83 19.46 -3.09 -8.16
CA GLU A 83 18.94 -3.93 -7.08
C GLU A 83 17.66 -4.62 -7.49
N VAL A 84 17.48 -5.84 -7.03
CA VAL A 84 16.22 -6.58 -7.06
C VAL A 84 15.90 -7.08 -5.68
N SER A 85 14.66 -6.94 -5.26
CA SER A 85 14.21 -7.46 -3.97
C SER A 85 12.91 -8.24 -4.09
N LEU A 86 12.74 -9.19 -3.16
CA LEU A 86 11.52 -9.93 -2.91
C LEU A 86 11.09 -9.65 -1.49
N THR A 87 9.86 -9.20 -1.31
CA THR A 87 9.37 -8.74 -0.02
C THR A 87 8.05 -9.38 0.34
N TRP A 88 7.89 -9.72 1.62
CA TRP A 88 6.64 -10.09 2.26
C TRP A 88 6.27 -9.04 3.30
N TRP A 89 5.06 -8.48 3.18
CA TRP A 89 4.49 -7.50 4.09
C TRP A 89 3.28 -8.07 4.82
N PRO A 90 3.45 -8.72 5.96
CA PRO A 90 2.33 -8.99 6.85
C PRO A 90 1.92 -7.70 7.57
N TYR A 91 0.63 -7.41 7.62
CA TYR A 91 0.13 -6.30 8.43
C TYR A 91 -1.22 -6.61 9.05
N TYR A 92 -1.41 -6.08 10.25
CA TYR A 92 -2.65 -6.21 10.98
C TYR A 92 -3.35 -4.86 11.04
N VAL A 93 -4.57 -4.81 10.51
CA VAL A 93 -5.43 -3.63 10.55
C VAL A 93 -6.18 -3.63 11.86
N THR A 94 -5.95 -2.62 12.70
CA THR A 94 -6.59 -2.49 14.01
C THR A 94 -7.87 -1.66 13.95
N GLY A 95 -8.14 -1.02 12.85
CA GLY A 95 -9.29 -0.27 12.38
C GLY A 95 -10.15 0.50 13.38
N ASN A 96 -10.67 1.63 12.92
CA ASN A 96 -11.75 2.36 13.59
C ASN A 96 -13.01 2.45 12.72
N GLN A 97 -13.05 1.73 11.61
CA GLN A 97 -14.12 1.83 10.63
C GLN A 97 -14.67 0.46 10.27
N GLY A 98 -15.68 0.05 11.02
CA GLY A 98 -16.40 -1.17 10.74
C GLY A 98 -15.59 -2.46 10.94
N ASP A 99 -16.25 -3.53 11.31
CA ASP A 99 -15.63 -4.82 11.63
C ASP A 99 -15.00 -5.50 10.40
N ASP A 100 -15.35 -5.06 9.18
CA ASP A 100 -14.98 -5.72 7.93
C ASP A 100 -13.51 -5.45 7.48
N VAL A 101 -12.87 -4.43 8.04
CA VAL A 101 -11.49 -4.04 7.67
C VAL A 101 -10.46 -4.64 8.62
N VAL A 102 -10.87 -4.96 9.86
CA VAL A 102 -9.97 -5.49 10.90
C VAL A 102 -9.45 -6.87 10.53
N GLY A 103 -8.18 -7.12 10.77
CA GLY A 103 -7.60 -8.45 10.60
C GLY A 103 -6.20 -8.46 9.97
N LEU A 104 -5.66 -9.67 9.87
CA LEU A 104 -4.36 -9.89 9.26
C LEU A 104 -4.48 -9.94 7.75
N LYS A 105 -3.64 -9.16 7.09
CA LYS A 105 -3.47 -9.13 5.64
C LYS A 105 -2.02 -9.40 5.29
N ASN A 106 -1.80 -9.90 4.08
CA ASN A 106 -0.48 -10.24 3.60
C ASN A 106 -0.30 -9.69 2.19
N GLU A 107 0.85 -9.11 1.93
CA GLU A 107 1.27 -8.74 0.59
C GLU A 107 2.60 -9.43 0.28
N VAL A 108 2.79 -9.81 -0.97
CA VAL A 108 4.07 -10.26 -1.51
C VAL A 108 4.37 -9.46 -2.75
N GLY A 109 5.60 -9.01 -2.89
CA GLY A 109 5.99 -8.22 -4.03
C GLY A 109 7.44 -8.36 -4.42
N VAL A 110 7.71 -7.92 -5.62
CA VAL A 110 9.06 -7.79 -6.17
C VAL A 110 9.30 -6.33 -6.51
N GLN A 111 10.53 -5.88 -6.31
CA GLN A 111 10.95 -4.54 -6.71
C GLN A 111 12.27 -4.62 -7.45
N ALA A 112 12.44 -3.76 -8.42
CA ALA A 112 13.71 -3.49 -9.07
C ALA A 112 14.00 -1.99 -9.00
N ILE A 113 15.24 -1.64 -8.65
CA ILE A 113 15.71 -0.24 -8.58
C ILE A 113 16.92 -0.11 -9.49
N TRP A 114 16.96 0.94 -10.27
CA TRP A 114 18.09 1.28 -11.15
C TRP A 114 18.50 2.73 -10.94
N ALA A 115 19.73 2.94 -10.42
CA ALA A 115 20.35 4.25 -10.29
C ALA A 115 20.73 4.79 -11.68
N LEU A 116 20.40 6.06 -11.93
CA LEU A 116 20.66 6.76 -13.18
C LEU A 116 21.91 7.65 -13.06
N GLY A 117 22.60 7.90 -14.17
CA GLY A 117 23.77 8.75 -14.19
C GLY A 117 24.92 8.21 -13.35
N ASP A 118 25.45 9.03 -12.47
CA ASP A 118 26.54 8.68 -11.54
C ASP A 118 26.02 8.23 -10.15
N GLY A 119 24.71 8.02 -10.02
CA GLY A 119 24.08 7.54 -8.79
C GLY A 119 24.39 6.09 -8.49
N ASP A 120 24.37 5.76 -7.22
CA ASP A 120 24.58 4.41 -6.69
C ASP A 120 23.37 3.93 -5.90
N VAL A 121 23.07 2.64 -6.00
CA VAL A 121 22.24 1.94 -5.01
C VAL A 121 23.19 1.26 -4.05
N ASN A 122 23.33 1.76 -2.86
CA ASN A 122 24.32 1.28 -1.91
C ASN A 122 23.66 0.44 -0.81
N PHE A 123 24.06 -0.82 -0.71
CA PHE A 123 23.83 -1.59 0.49
C PHE A 123 24.89 -1.23 1.50
N ALA A 124 24.57 -0.48 2.48
CA ALA A 124 25.42 -0.32 3.63
C ALA A 124 25.40 -1.55 4.55
N LEU A 125 25.79 -2.68 4.01
CA LEU A 125 26.09 -3.86 4.82
C LEU A 125 27.33 -3.56 5.67
N GLY A 126 27.10 -3.20 6.93
CA GLY A 126 28.16 -2.95 7.91
C GLY A 126 28.37 -1.51 8.33
N ASP A 127 27.77 -0.52 7.64
CA ASP A 127 27.93 0.89 7.98
C ASP A 127 26.66 1.53 8.60
N GLY A 128 25.63 0.73 8.89
CA GLY A 128 24.43 1.17 9.60
C GLY A 128 23.40 1.94 8.77
N LEU A 129 23.59 1.99 7.45
CA LEU A 129 22.66 2.61 6.51
C LEU A 129 22.16 1.53 5.56
N GLU A 130 20.86 1.35 5.44
CA GLU A 130 20.32 0.17 4.75
C GLU A 130 20.32 0.31 3.25
N THR A 131 19.57 1.13 2.65
CA THR A 131 19.62 1.35 1.21
C THR A 131 19.75 2.82 0.97
N ILE A 132 20.93 3.25 0.62
CA ILE A 132 21.10 4.60 0.15
C ILE A 132 21.01 4.54 -1.35
N VAL A 133 19.93 5.07 -1.90
CA VAL A 133 19.93 5.47 -3.30
C VAL A 133 20.46 6.89 -3.34
N ASP A 134 21.69 7.07 -3.80
CA ASP A 134 22.25 8.40 -4.03
C ASP A 134 22.02 8.81 -5.48
N GLY A 135 21.39 9.95 -5.67
CA GLY A 135 21.07 10.48 -6.98
C GLY A 135 19.72 10.04 -7.53
N LEU A 136 19.55 10.18 -8.84
CA LEU A 136 18.32 9.84 -9.55
C LEU A 136 18.23 8.34 -9.77
N PHE A 137 17.03 7.79 -9.61
CA PHE A 137 16.75 6.39 -9.88
C PHE A 137 15.38 6.18 -10.51
N VAL A 138 15.18 5.04 -11.13
CA VAL A 138 13.87 4.48 -11.48
C VAL A 138 13.64 3.23 -10.66
N SER A 139 12.42 3.04 -10.21
CA SER A 139 11.99 1.82 -9.54
C SER A 139 10.74 1.25 -10.20
N VAL A 140 10.62 -0.06 -10.16
CA VAL A 140 9.38 -0.76 -10.51
C VAL A 140 9.08 -1.73 -9.39
N GLU A 141 7.97 -1.52 -8.71
CA GLU A 141 7.47 -2.42 -7.68
C GLU A 141 6.16 -3.06 -8.16
N ASN A 142 6.02 -4.36 -7.95
CA ASN A 142 4.75 -5.08 -8.12
C ASN A 142 4.41 -5.80 -6.83
N ARG A 143 3.19 -5.58 -6.33
CA ARG A 143 2.67 -6.26 -5.13
C ARG A 143 1.34 -6.91 -5.40
N THR A 144 1.15 -8.04 -4.73
CA THR A 144 -0.12 -8.76 -4.69
C THR A 144 -0.48 -9.06 -3.25
N GLY A 145 -1.74 -8.86 -2.89
CA GLY A 145 -2.22 -8.99 -1.52
C GLY A 145 -3.33 -10.03 -1.34
N TRP A 146 -3.36 -10.62 -0.14
CA TRP A 146 -4.37 -11.58 0.31
C TRP A 146 -4.73 -11.35 1.78
N GLU A 147 -5.95 -11.68 2.11
CA GLU A 147 -6.35 -11.87 3.51
C GLU A 147 -5.77 -13.17 4.07
N SER A 148 -5.77 -13.32 5.38
CA SER A 148 -5.27 -14.52 6.06
C SER A 148 -5.98 -15.81 5.61
N GLU A 149 -7.21 -15.74 5.23
CA GLU A 149 -8.05 -16.82 4.70
C GLU A 149 -7.87 -17.10 3.21
N GLY A 150 -6.96 -16.37 2.55
CA GLY A 150 -6.60 -16.58 1.16
C GLY A 150 -7.40 -15.77 0.15
N THR A 151 -8.31 -14.90 0.57
CA THR A 151 -9.04 -14.03 -0.36
C THR A 151 -8.11 -13.04 -1.02
N TYR A 152 -8.17 -12.98 -2.34
CA TYR A 152 -7.35 -12.09 -3.15
C TYR A 152 -7.82 -10.64 -3.02
N LEU A 153 -6.93 -9.75 -2.61
CA LEU A 153 -7.22 -8.34 -2.36
C LEU A 153 -6.95 -7.45 -3.56
N GLY A 154 -6.01 -7.81 -4.40
CA GLY A 154 -5.64 -7.06 -5.60
C GLY A 154 -4.14 -7.08 -5.87
N ASN A 155 -3.77 -6.42 -6.96
CA ASN A 155 -2.39 -6.24 -7.37
C ASN A 155 -2.17 -4.79 -7.79
N TYR A 156 -0.97 -4.28 -7.56
CA TYR A 156 -0.54 -3.03 -8.17
C TYR A 156 0.89 -3.10 -8.69
N THR A 157 1.17 -2.20 -9.65
CA THR A 157 2.51 -1.98 -10.18
C THR A 157 2.81 -0.49 -10.14
N ASP A 158 3.91 -0.13 -9.49
CA ASP A 158 4.37 1.24 -9.28
C ASP A 158 5.68 1.47 -10.04
N PRO A 159 5.69 1.91 -11.31
CA PRO A 159 6.89 2.38 -11.98
C PRO A 159 7.14 3.85 -11.64
N TRP A 160 8.06 4.11 -10.73
CA TRP A 160 8.32 5.44 -10.19
C TRP A 160 9.71 5.96 -10.55
N LEU A 161 9.82 7.28 -10.61
CA LEU A 161 11.07 8.02 -10.67
C LEU A 161 11.36 8.58 -9.27
N GLY A 162 12.60 8.50 -8.84
CA GLY A 162 12.99 8.97 -7.52
C GLY A 162 14.34 9.67 -7.48
N LEU A 163 14.60 10.25 -6.32
CA LEU A 163 15.83 10.94 -5.95
C LEU A 163 16.16 10.58 -4.50
N GLY A 164 17.35 10.04 -4.28
CA GLY A 164 17.92 9.80 -2.96
C GLY A 164 19.06 10.77 -2.67
N PHE A 165 19.19 11.18 -1.43
CA PHE A 165 20.33 11.99 -0.95
C PHE A 165 20.48 11.91 0.57
N ASN A 166 21.67 12.25 1.05
CA ASN A 166 21.99 12.25 2.45
C ASN A 166 22.17 13.67 2.99
N ILE A 167 21.68 13.91 4.21
CA ILE A 167 22.03 15.08 5.03
C ILE A 167 22.67 14.53 6.30
N ASP A 168 23.98 14.59 6.38
CA ASP A 168 24.76 13.87 7.40
C ASP A 168 24.44 12.38 7.39
N LEU A 169 23.89 11.88 8.51
CA LEU A 169 23.47 10.49 8.67
C LEU A 169 22.00 10.24 8.24
N LEU A 170 21.26 11.29 7.96
CA LEU A 170 19.86 11.15 7.53
C LEU A 170 19.81 10.87 6.04
N ASN A 171 19.33 9.68 5.67
CA ASN A 171 18.97 9.38 4.30
C ASN A 171 17.55 9.86 4.00
N ILE A 172 17.37 10.48 2.85
CA ILE A 172 16.09 10.99 2.35
C ILE A 172 15.87 10.44 0.95
N THR A 173 14.79 9.68 0.79
CA THR A 173 14.35 9.18 -0.50
C THR A 173 13.02 9.80 -0.88
N LEU A 174 12.94 10.35 -2.09
CA LEU A 174 11.73 10.90 -2.69
C LEU A 174 11.42 10.10 -3.94
N SER A 175 10.20 9.68 -4.12
CA SER A 175 9.78 9.01 -5.35
C SER A 175 8.34 9.36 -5.72
N ALA A 176 8.01 9.32 -7.00
CA ALA A 176 6.66 9.55 -7.48
C ALA A 176 6.45 8.93 -8.88
N GLY A 177 5.20 8.59 -9.17
CA GLY A 177 4.81 8.05 -10.46
C GLY A 177 3.39 7.48 -10.48
N PRO A 178 3.02 6.84 -11.58
CA PRO A 178 1.74 6.16 -11.69
C PRO A 178 1.74 4.86 -10.88
N ARG A 179 0.54 4.46 -10.46
CA ARG A 179 0.22 3.14 -9.92
C ARG A 179 -0.81 2.49 -10.82
N PHE A 180 -0.48 1.37 -11.40
CA PHE A 180 -1.42 0.54 -12.16
C PHE A 180 -2.05 -0.47 -11.20
N TYR A 181 -3.34 -0.27 -10.94
CA TYR A 181 -4.10 -1.08 -9.99
C TYR A 181 -5.00 -2.09 -10.69
N SER A 182 -4.93 -3.33 -10.24
CA SER A 182 -5.79 -4.45 -10.64
C SER A 182 -6.60 -4.91 -9.43
N PRO A 183 -7.94 -4.82 -9.47
CA PRO A 183 -8.79 -5.13 -8.32
C PRO A 183 -8.79 -6.61 -7.95
N GLY A 184 -9.01 -6.88 -6.67
CA GLY A 184 -9.22 -8.20 -6.14
C GLY A 184 -10.68 -8.62 -6.09
N SER A 185 -10.96 -9.67 -5.32
CA SER A 185 -12.29 -10.31 -5.26
C SER A 185 -13.38 -9.44 -4.63
N TYR A 186 -13.01 -8.48 -3.78
CA TYR A 186 -13.97 -7.65 -3.04
C TYR A 186 -14.10 -6.23 -3.53
N SER A 187 -13.25 -5.80 -4.47
CA SER A 187 -13.04 -4.36 -4.57
C SER A 187 -14.10 -3.68 -5.38
N GLY A 188 -15.04 -4.19 -6.02
CA GLY A 188 -15.96 -3.41 -6.87
C GLY A 188 -15.32 -2.24 -7.65
N LEU A 189 -13.99 -2.08 -7.48
CA LEU A 189 -13.18 -1.05 -8.10
C LEU A 189 -12.76 -1.48 -9.51
N PRO A 190 -12.67 -0.55 -10.47
CA PRO A 190 -12.19 -0.88 -11.79
C PRO A 190 -10.67 -1.05 -11.83
N PHE A 191 -10.16 -1.65 -12.91
CA PHE A 191 -8.77 -1.43 -13.31
C PHE A 191 -8.55 0.06 -13.52
N ARG A 192 -7.52 0.61 -12.89
CA ARG A 192 -7.29 2.05 -12.93
C ARG A 192 -5.82 2.40 -12.84
N THR A 193 -5.53 3.65 -13.15
CA THR A 193 -4.24 4.27 -12.90
C THR A 193 -4.40 5.33 -11.83
N ASP A 194 -3.75 5.13 -10.69
CA ASP A 194 -3.62 6.12 -9.63
C ASP A 194 -2.29 6.87 -9.79
N TRP A 195 -2.09 7.94 -9.04
CA TRP A 195 -0.83 8.69 -8.99
C TRP A 195 -0.36 8.76 -7.55
N GLY A 196 0.89 8.42 -7.34
CA GLY A 196 1.44 8.36 -6.00
C GLY A 196 2.82 8.98 -5.88
N GLY A 197 3.22 9.11 -4.64
CA GLY A 197 4.56 9.49 -4.26
C GLY A 197 4.91 8.94 -2.89
N GLU A 198 6.17 9.01 -2.54
CA GLU A 198 6.68 8.60 -1.24
C GLU A 198 7.82 9.51 -0.82
N ILE A 199 7.83 9.88 0.44
CA ILE A 199 8.96 10.47 1.13
C ILE A 199 9.34 9.49 2.21
N GLU A 200 10.57 9.02 2.17
CA GLU A 200 11.13 8.13 3.18
C GLU A 200 12.34 8.79 3.83
N LEU A 201 12.41 8.65 5.14
CA LEU A 201 13.49 9.16 6.00
C LEU A 201 14.06 7.99 6.77
N GLU A 202 15.36 7.79 6.72
CA GLU A 202 16.07 6.74 7.44
C GLU A 202 17.23 7.31 8.24
N TYR A 203 17.36 6.87 9.48
CA TYR A 203 18.45 7.30 10.34
C TYR A 203 19.07 6.10 11.06
N PRO A 204 20.37 5.82 10.89
CA PRO A 204 21.05 4.71 11.53
C PRO A 204 21.23 4.96 13.02
N LEU A 205 20.81 3.99 13.84
CA LEU A 205 21.08 3.96 15.28
C LEU A 205 22.30 3.10 15.62
N ALA A 206 22.57 2.07 14.82
CA ALA A 206 23.69 1.15 14.94
C ALA A 206 23.99 0.52 13.58
N GLU A 207 25.04 -0.28 13.49
CA GLU A 207 25.49 -0.94 12.23
C GLU A 207 24.40 -1.73 11.49
N SER A 208 23.45 -2.30 12.23
CA SER A 208 22.37 -3.10 11.64
C SER A 208 20.99 -2.67 12.12
N VAL A 209 20.86 -1.44 12.64
CA VAL A 209 19.59 -0.91 13.18
C VAL A 209 19.35 0.48 12.64
N VAL A 210 18.25 0.63 11.91
CA VAL A 210 17.79 1.91 11.34
C VAL A 210 16.40 2.23 11.87
N VAL A 211 16.14 3.48 12.21
CA VAL A 211 14.78 3.99 12.37
C VAL A 211 14.35 4.64 11.06
N PHE A 212 13.12 4.39 10.69
CA PHE A 212 12.54 4.98 9.49
C PHE A 212 11.22 5.67 9.77
N ALA A 213 10.88 6.61 8.89
CA ALA A 213 9.56 7.19 8.77
C ALA A 213 9.26 7.43 7.28
N HIS A 214 8.04 7.15 6.87
CA HIS A 214 7.62 7.43 5.51
C HIS A 214 6.23 8.06 5.43
N TRP A 215 6.01 8.82 4.37
CA TRP A 215 4.71 9.32 3.98
C TRP A 215 4.47 8.97 2.51
N LYS A 216 3.40 8.22 2.24
CA LYS A 216 3.02 7.75 0.90
C LYS A 216 1.61 8.22 0.56
N PRO A 217 1.46 9.37 -0.12
CA PRO A 217 0.19 9.82 -0.67
C PRO A 217 -0.10 9.12 -2.00
N ILE A 218 -1.35 8.68 -2.18
CA ILE A 218 -1.87 8.14 -3.44
C ILE A 218 -3.15 8.87 -3.79
N TYR A 219 -3.30 9.29 -5.03
CA TYR A 219 -4.48 9.92 -5.58
C TYR A 219 -5.10 9.08 -6.69
N SER A 220 -6.41 8.88 -6.64
CA SER A 220 -7.19 8.30 -7.73
C SER A 220 -8.26 9.26 -8.21
N SER A 221 -8.36 9.43 -9.53
CA SER A 221 -9.44 10.14 -10.18
C SER A 221 -10.60 9.22 -10.59
N GLN A 222 -10.44 7.92 -10.43
CA GLN A 222 -11.40 6.90 -10.85
C GLN A 222 -11.70 5.97 -9.69
N GLY A 223 -12.95 5.91 -9.31
CA GLY A 223 -13.46 4.99 -8.29
C GLY A 223 -14.60 4.14 -8.83
N GLY A 224 -15.00 3.15 -8.06
CA GLY A 224 -16.30 2.50 -8.19
C GLY A 224 -17.35 3.28 -7.42
N ASP A 225 -18.56 2.77 -7.29
CA ASP A 225 -19.74 3.41 -6.67
C ASP A 225 -19.47 3.98 -5.26
N GLY A 226 -18.94 5.22 -5.20
CA GLY A 226 -18.56 5.91 -3.97
C GLY A 226 -17.20 5.55 -3.37
N TRP A 227 -16.43 4.67 -4.01
CA TRP A 227 -15.13 4.20 -3.52
C TRP A 227 -13.99 4.58 -4.44
N GLY A 228 -12.82 4.80 -3.85
CA GLY A 228 -11.56 4.85 -4.57
C GLY A 228 -11.26 6.16 -5.29
N THR A 229 -12.09 7.21 -5.15
CA THR A 229 -11.82 8.53 -5.71
C THR A 229 -11.31 9.48 -4.63
N GLY A 230 -10.20 10.17 -4.91
CA GLY A 230 -9.60 11.13 -3.98
C GLY A 230 -8.23 10.68 -3.44
N TRP A 231 -7.82 11.27 -2.33
CA TRP A 231 -6.54 11.01 -1.68
C TRP A 231 -6.61 9.90 -0.64
N GLN A 232 -5.59 9.07 -0.63
CA GLN A 232 -5.21 8.22 0.49
C GLN A 232 -3.81 8.61 0.96
N HIS A 233 -3.64 8.78 2.25
CA HIS A 233 -2.35 9.01 2.88
C HIS A 233 -1.99 7.85 3.78
N HIS A 234 -0.73 7.44 3.69
CA HIS A 234 -0.15 6.44 4.55
C HIS A 234 1.10 7.02 5.21
N ILE A 235 1.12 7.09 6.53
CA ILE A 235 2.31 7.44 7.31
C ILE A 235 2.69 6.24 8.16
N GLY A 236 3.91 5.80 8.00
CA GLY A 236 4.50 4.73 8.80
C GLY A 236 5.78 5.18 9.47
N THR A 237 6.12 4.51 10.53
CA THR A 237 7.41 4.61 11.21
C THR A 237 7.76 3.28 11.83
N GLY A 238 9.03 3.06 12.11
CA GLY A 238 9.44 1.80 12.70
C GLY A 238 10.94 1.66 12.86
N ILE A 239 11.32 0.42 13.08
CA ILE A 239 12.72 0.00 13.18
C ILE A 239 12.95 -1.04 12.11
N SER A 240 14.07 -0.93 11.42
CA SER A 240 14.59 -1.89 10.47
C SER A 240 15.85 -2.56 11.02
N LEU A 241 15.99 -3.84 10.77
CA LEU A 241 17.11 -4.69 11.15
C LEU A 241 17.66 -5.39 9.92
N SER A 242 18.96 -5.25 9.68
CA SER A 242 19.68 -5.91 8.58
C SER A 242 20.53 -7.09 9.08
N PHE A 243 20.61 -8.16 8.26
CA PHE A 243 21.34 -9.39 8.55
C PHE A 243 22.20 -9.82 7.37
#